data_dc7b6ac8c793df928f16284dff378c1a
#
_entry.id   dc7b6ac8c793df928f16284dff378c1a
#
_cell.length_a   1.000
_cell.length_b   1.000
_cell.length_c   1.000
_cell.angle_alpha   90.00
_cell.angle_beta   90.00
_cell.angle_gamma   90.00
#
_symmetry.space_group_name_H-M   'P 1'
#
loop_
_entity.id
_entity.type
_entity.pdbx_description
1 polymer ?
#
loop_
_entity_poly.entity_id
_entity_poly.type
_entity_poly.pdbx_seq_one_letter_code
_entity_poly.pdbx_strand_id
1 'polypeptide(L)'
;MHFKYCPECGRKLTDKQAGDDGLIPFCEVCEQYYFDIFPSCVIVLTYNEFDEIALCRQSYLSDTYFNITSGFMEVGETAEEAAVREVKEELGIDVTELTYAKTHWFSPKGLLMHGFIAFAKKKDFRLSAEVDEVKWVPALEAPKIMFPESPSNAIYPIYRQFLKMRGLSE
;
A
#
# COMPACT_ATOMS: atom_id res chain seq x y z
N MET A 1 -10.47 0.99 13.22
CA MET A 1 -10.87 0.14 14.39
C MET A 1 -11.54 1.06 15.38
N HIS A 2 -12.77 0.73 15.76
CA HIS A 2 -13.55 1.50 16.72
C HIS A 2 -13.41 0.90 18.12
N PHE A 3 -12.97 1.69 19.08
CA PHE A 3 -12.75 1.23 20.45
C PHE A 3 -14.07 1.19 21.24
N LYS A 4 -14.35 0.07 21.87
CA LYS A 4 -15.49 -0.13 22.79
C LYS A 4 -15.05 -0.14 24.26
N TYR A 5 -13.81 -0.48 24.50
CA TYR A 5 -13.18 -0.56 25.82
C TYR A 5 -11.86 0.18 25.81
N CYS A 6 -11.52 0.79 26.94
CA CYS A 6 -10.25 1.49 27.12
C CYS A 6 -9.07 0.52 27.02
N PRO A 7 -8.10 0.74 26.12
CA PRO A 7 -6.92 -0.11 26.03
C PRO A 7 -6.04 -0.10 27.29
N GLU A 8 -6.09 0.99 28.07
CA GLU A 8 -5.24 1.18 29.26
C GLU A 8 -5.83 0.48 30.51
N CYS A 9 -7.13 0.68 30.78
CA CYS A 9 -7.75 0.20 32.01
C CYS A 9 -8.87 -0.83 31.83
N GLY A 10 -9.21 -1.18 30.59
CA GLY A 10 -10.23 -2.18 30.25
C GLY A 10 -11.67 -1.73 30.47
N ARG A 11 -11.94 -0.50 30.95
CA ARG A 11 -13.30 -0.01 31.16
C ARG A 11 -14.02 0.25 29.85
N LYS A 12 -15.33 0.08 29.83
CA LYS A 12 -16.18 0.45 28.70
C LYS A 12 -16.11 1.95 28.49
N LEU A 13 -15.92 2.36 27.23
CA LEU A 13 -15.90 3.75 26.82
C LEU A 13 -17.30 4.32 26.72
N THR A 14 -17.43 5.63 26.97
CA THR A 14 -18.62 6.46 26.74
C THR A 14 -18.36 7.47 25.65
N ASP A 15 -19.38 7.88 24.91
CA ASP A 15 -19.22 8.94 23.91
C ASP A 15 -19.20 10.29 24.58
N LYS A 16 -18.19 11.14 24.24
CA LYS A 16 -18.02 12.49 24.75
C LYS A 16 -17.67 13.44 23.62
N GLN A 17 -18.20 14.67 23.68
CA GLN A 17 -17.92 15.70 22.67
C GLN A 17 -16.42 16.06 22.66
N ALA A 18 -15.79 15.97 21.50
CA ALA A 18 -14.40 16.31 21.27
C ALA A 18 -14.29 17.47 20.25
N GLY A 19 -14.56 18.69 20.71
CA GLY A 19 -14.55 19.86 19.83
C GLY A 19 -15.44 19.67 18.60
N ASP A 20 -14.89 19.94 17.41
CA ASP A 20 -15.56 19.84 16.12
C ASP A 20 -15.64 18.38 15.56
N ASP A 21 -14.89 17.45 16.17
CA ASP A 21 -14.88 16.03 15.75
C ASP A 21 -16.14 15.26 16.18
N GLY A 22 -17.01 15.89 16.97
CA GLY A 22 -18.27 15.28 17.42
C GLY A 22 -18.09 14.35 18.63
N LEU A 23 -18.89 13.27 18.67
CA LEU A 23 -18.85 12.30 19.76
C LEU A 23 -17.77 11.25 19.49
N ILE A 24 -16.78 11.23 20.37
CA ILE A 24 -15.62 10.32 20.32
C ILE A 24 -15.63 9.43 21.57
N PRO A 25 -15.31 8.11 21.46
CA PRO A 25 -15.16 7.24 22.61
C PRO A 25 -14.17 7.82 23.63
N PHE A 26 -14.60 7.92 24.89
CA PHE A 26 -13.85 8.52 26.00
C PHE A 26 -13.80 7.59 27.21
N CYS A 27 -12.67 7.57 27.87
CA CYS A 27 -12.50 6.87 29.14
C CYS A 27 -12.57 7.87 30.30
N GLU A 28 -13.62 7.80 31.12
CA GLU A 28 -13.81 8.69 32.29
C GLU A 28 -12.75 8.48 33.39
N VAL A 29 -12.05 7.34 33.39
CA VAL A 29 -11.03 7.02 34.41
C VAL A 29 -9.64 7.46 33.98
N CYS A 30 -9.29 7.22 32.69
CA CYS A 30 -7.99 7.64 32.11
C CYS A 30 -8.05 9.06 31.55
N GLU A 31 -9.24 9.67 31.52
CA GLU A 31 -9.49 11.02 30.99
C GLU A 31 -8.97 11.21 29.57
N GLN A 32 -9.15 10.15 28.71
CA GLN A 32 -8.58 10.11 27.36
C GLN A 32 -9.60 9.76 26.30
N TYR A 33 -9.52 10.45 25.14
CA TYR A 33 -10.26 10.13 23.93
C TYR A 33 -9.57 9.04 23.12
N TYR A 34 -10.36 8.20 22.44
CA TYR A 34 -9.87 7.13 21.57
C TYR A 34 -10.48 7.29 20.17
N PHE A 35 -9.74 7.95 19.31
CA PHE A 35 -10.11 8.10 17.91
C PHE A 35 -10.00 6.77 17.17
N ASP A 36 -10.80 6.61 16.12
CA ASP A 36 -10.72 5.43 15.27
C ASP A 36 -9.35 5.33 14.61
N ILE A 37 -8.76 4.14 14.66
CA ILE A 37 -7.50 3.83 14.01
C ILE A 37 -7.74 2.89 12.82
N PHE A 38 -6.95 3.04 11.79
CA PHE A 38 -6.91 2.18 10.61
C PHE A 38 -5.46 1.87 10.25
N PRO A 39 -5.20 0.65 9.74
CA PRO A 39 -3.86 0.32 9.32
C PRO A 39 -3.49 1.10 8.05
N SER A 40 -2.21 1.48 7.97
CA SER A 40 -1.61 2.11 6.79
C SER A 40 -0.69 1.12 6.10
N CYS A 41 -0.67 1.15 4.77
CA CYS A 41 0.22 0.36 3.94
C CYS A 41 0.71 1.18 2.75
N VAL A 42 1.75 0.69 2.12
CA VAL A 42 2.26 1.22 0.86
C VAL A 42 1.89 0.31 -0.30
N ILE A 43 1.78 0.88 -1.48
CA ILE A 43 1.63 0.16 -2.75
C ILE A 43 2.54 0.83 -3.78
N VAL A 44 3.45 0.06 -4.38
CA VAL A 44 4.59 0.57 -5.14
C VAL A 44 4.65 -0.03 -6.53
N LEU A 45 4.48 0.80 -7.55
CA LEU A 45 4.76 0.43 -8.93
C LEU A 45 6.25 0.63 -9.18
N THR A 46 7.00 -0.45 -9.27
CA THR A 46 8.44 -0.41 -9.56
C THR A 46 8.66 -0.62 -11.05
N TYR A 47 9.43 0.27 -11.69
CA TYR A 47 9.77 0.21 -13.12
C TYR A 47 11.27 0.34 -13.35
N ASN A 48 11.73 -0.05 -14.54
CA ASN A 48 13.13 0.00 -14.96
C ASN A 48 13.38 0.92 -16.17
N GLU A 49 14.63 0.98 -16.63
CA GLU A 49 15.09 1.80 -17.74
C GLU A 49 14.49 1.43 -19.11
N PHE A 50 13.80 0.30 -19.20
CA PHE A 50 13.12 -0.18 -20.41
C PHE A 50 11.60 0.01 -20.37
N ASP A 51 11.09 0.77 -19.39
CA ASP A 51 9.66 0.92 -19.12
C ASP A 51 8.93 -0.42 -18.85
N GLU A 52 9.65 -1.39 -18.28
CA GLU A 52 9.03 -2.60 -17.76
C GLU A 52 8.66 -2.41 -16.29
N ILE A 53 7.53 -2.98 -15.88
CA ILE A 53 7.01 -2.94 -14.52
C ILE A 53 7.31 -4.27 -13.83
N ALA A 54 7.78 -4.24 -12.59
CA ALA A 54 7.88 -5.42 -11.75
C ALA A 54 6.49 -5.82 -11.25
N LEU A 55 6.02 -6.97 -11.66
CA LEU A 55 4.75 -7.54 -11.23
C LEU A 55 5.01 -8.80 -10.42
N CYS A 56 4.45 -8.88 -9.22
CA CYS A 56 4.57 -10.00 -8.31
C CYS A 56 3.27 -10.79 -8.19
N ARG A 57 3.38 -12.11 -8.00
CA ARG A 57 2.27 -13.00 -7.69
C ARG A 57 2.49 -13.61 -6.32
N GLN A 58 1.44 -13.58 -5.53
CA GLN A 58 1.38 -14.11 -4.18
C GLN A 58 0.14 -15.01 -4.11
N SER A 59 0.32 -16.32 -3.96
CA SER A 59 -0.76 -17.32 -4.07
C SER A 59 -1.88 -17.12 -3.04
N TYR A 60 -1.56 -16.53 -1.89
CA TYR A 60 -2.59 -16.18 -0.90
C TYR A 60 -3.54 -15.04 -1.37
N LEU A 61 -3.16 -14.26 -2.41
CA LEU A 61 -4.01 -13.26 -3.06
C LEU A 61 -4.66 -13.79 -4.33
N SER A 62 -3.88 -14.46 -5.19
CA SER A 62 -4.36 -15.03 -6.44
C SER A 62 -3.34 -16.01 -7.06
N ASP A 63 -3.82 -17.12 -7.60
CA ASP A 63 -3.01 -18.04 -8.40
C ASP A 63 -2.88 -17.59 -9.87
N THR A 64 -3.67 -16.59 -10.29
CA THR A 64 -3.78 -16.17 -11.69
C THR A 64 -3.23 -14.78 -11.95
N TYR A 65 -3.61 -13.83 -11.11
CA TYR A 65 -3.32 -12.41 -11.32
C TYR A 65 -2.09 -11.94 -10.58
N PHE A 66 -1.39 -11.02 -11.20
CA PHE A 66 -0.24 -10.32 -10.64
C PHE A 66 -0.64 -8.98 -10.01
N ASN A 67 0.14 -8.57 -9.05
CA ASN A 67 0.02 -7.31 -8.32
C ASN A 67 1.33 -6.51 -8.44
N ILE A 68 1.32 -5.27 -8.01
CA ILE A 68 2.53 -4.51 -7.69
C ILE A 68 2.85 -4.71 -6.20
N THR A 69 4.10 -4.46 -5.79
CA THR A 69 4.56 -4.61 -4.39
C THR A 69 3.67 -3.84 -3.42
N SER A 70 3.33 -4.44 -2.29
CA SER A 70 2.56 -3.77 -1.26
C SER A 70 2.78 -4.40 0.12
N GLY A 71 2.89 -3.57 1.15
CA GLY A 71 3.03 -4.05 2.51
C GLY A 71 2.61 -3.04 3.57
N PHE A 72 2.50 -3.49 4.80
CA PHE A 72 2.13 -2.62 5.91
C PHE A 72 3.30 -1.75 6.36
N MET A 73 2.95 -0.53 6.75
CA MET A 73 3.91 0.34 7.41
C MET A 73 4.22 -0.18 8.82
N GLU A 74 5.48 -0.08 9.22
CA GLU A 74 5.93 -0.40 10.57
C GLU A 74 5.90 0.85 11.49
N VAL A 75 5.92 0.61 12.79
CA VAL A 75 5.93 1.69 13.77
C VAL A 75 7.25 2.46 13.70
N GLY A 76 7.16 3.75 13.43
CA GLY A 76 8.31 4.66 13.40
C GLY A 76 8.90 4.91 12.01
N GLU A 77 8.37 4.27 10.94
CA GLU A 77 8.80 4.56 9.58
C GLU A 77 7.84 5.54 8.86
N THR A 78 8.35 6.26 7.89
CA THR A 78 7.56 7.04 6.94
C THR A 78 7.03 6.15 5.81
N ALA A 79 6.05 6.65 5.04
CA ALA A 79 5.53 5.89 3.90
C ALA A 79 6.59 5.70 2.80
N GLU A 80 7.50 6.65 2.64
CA GLU A 80 8.62 6.56 1.70
C GLU A 80 9.62 5.47 2.11
N GLU A 81 9.95 5.38 3.41
CA GLU A 81 10.82 4.34 3.95
C GLU A 81 10.19 2.96 3.80
N ALA A 82 8.90 2.82 4.14
CA ALA A 82 8.14 1.59 3.93
C ALA A 82 8.14 1.17 2.45
N ALA A 83 7.93 2.10 1.52
CA ALA A 83 7.92 1.79 0.08
C ALA A 83 9.27 1.25 -0.40
N VAL A 84 10.37 1.82 0.05
CA VAL A 84 11.73 1.35 -0.30
C VAL A 84 12.01 -0.01 0.36
N ARG A 85 11.64 -0.19 1.62
CA ARG A 85 11.81 -1.44 2.37
C ARG A 85 11.05 -2.59 1.71
N GLU A 86 9.77 -2.42 1.43
CA GLU A 86 8.93 -3.46 0.82
C GLU A 86 9.46 -3.90 -0.55
N VAL A 87 9.87 -2.95 -1.41
CA VAL A 87 10.50 -3.29 -2.70
C VAL A 87 11.79 -4.09 -2.49
N LYS A 88 12.59 -3.71 -1.48
CA LYS A 88 13.83 -4.42 -1.16
C LYS A 88 13.56 -5.83 -0.61
N GLU A 89 12.59 -5.98 0.27
CA GLU A 89 12.23 -7.24 0.92
C GLU A 89 11.59 -8.21 -0.07
N GLU A 90 10.56 -7.79 -0.80
CA GLU A 90 9.81 -8.66 -1.70
C GLU A 90 10.57 -8.98 -3.00
N LEU A 91 11.28 -8.00 -3.58
CA LEU A 91 11.90 -8.12 -4.90
C LEU A 91 13.43 -8.24 -4.86
N GLY A 92 14.07 -7.86 -3.76
CA GLY A 92 15.53 -7.85 -3.60
C GLY A 92 16.24 -6.78 -4.43
N ILE A 93 15.51 -5.78 -4.95
CA ILE A 93 16.06 -4.70 -5.78
C ILE A 93 16.17 -3.39 -5.00
N ASP A 94 17.06 -2.49 -5.45
CA ASP A 94 17.30 -1.22 -4.80
C ASP A 94 16.60 -0.10 -5.58
N VAL A 95 15.73 0.62 -4.90
CA VAL A 95 15.06 1.82 -5.42
C VAL A 95 16.07 2.96 -5.45
N THR A 96 16.17 3.67 -6.57
CA THR A 96 17.05 4.83 -6.74
C THR A 96 16.29 6.14 -6.86
N GLU A 97 15.03 6.10 -7.29
CA GLU A 97 14.13 7.24 -7.33
C GLU A 97 12.74 6.81 -6.87
N LEU A 98 12.12 7.62 -6.03
CA LEU A 98 10.78 7.38 -5.52
C LEU A 98 9.90 8.62 -5.72
N THR A 99 8.74 8.43 -6.31
CA THR A 99 7.77 9.49 -6.55
C THR A 99 6.44 9.12 -5.91
N TYR A 100 5.92 9.99 -5.05
CA TYR A 100 4.57 9.83 -4.51
C TYR A 100 3.55 9.95 -5.65
N ALA A 101 2.64 8.98 -5.71
CA ALA A 101 1.59 8.98 -6.70
C ALA A 101 0.26 9.47 -6.11
N LYS A 102 -0.31 8.69 -5.20
CA LYS A 102 -1.67 8.95 -4.70
C LYS A 102 -1.94 8.17 -3.41
N THR A 103 -2.74 8.75 -2.52
CA THR A 103 -3.36 8.00 -1.42
C THR A 103 -4.67 7.38 -1.88
N HIS A 104 -4.94 6.16 -1.46
CA HIS A 104 -6.14 5.40 -1.79
C HIS A 104 -6.73 4.73 -0.54
N TRP A 105 -8.05 4.87 -0.35
CA TRP A 105 -8.76 4.14 0.70
C TRP A 105 -9.24 2.78 0.16
N PHE A 106 -8.69 1.70 0.72
CA PHE A 106 -9.08 0.34 0.34
C PHE A 106 -10.22 -0.15 1.24
N SER A 107 -11.45 0.15 0.85
CA SER A 107 -12.65 -0.13 1.63
C SER A 107 -12.84 -1.60 2.05
N PRO A 108 -12.49 -2.62 1.23
CA PRO A 108 -12.69 -4.01 1.61
C PRO A 108 -11.98 -4.44 2.89
N LYS A 109 -10.85 -3.80 3.21
CA LYS A 109 -10.06 -4.10 4.42
C LYS A 109 -9.94 -2.91 5.37
N GLY A 110 -10.52 -1.74 5.04
CA GLY A 110 -10.37 -0.52 5.84
C GLY A 110 -8.93 -0.06 5.98
N LEU A 111 -8.17 -0.07 4.87
CA LEU A 111 -6.76 0.32 4.81
C LEU A 111 -6.59 1.68 4.14
N LEU A 112 -5.64 2.46 4.64
CA LEU A 112 -5.11 3.61 3.91
C LEU A 112 -3.86 3.18 3.16
N MET A 113 -3.88 3.26 1.82
CA MET A 113 -2.76 2.88 0.96
C MET A 113 -2.05 4.12 0.43
N HIS A 114 -0.75 4.21 0.64
CA HIS A 114 0.11 5.25 0.09
C HIS A 114 0.76 4.72 -1.18
N GLY A 115 0.36 5.26 -2.34
CA GLY A 115 0.82 4.84 -3.65
C GLY A 115 2.10 5.54 -4.09
N PHE A 116 3.07 4.77 -4.58
CA PHE A 116 4.34 5.25 -5.09
C PHE A 116 4.67 4.67 -6.46
N ILE A 117 5.51 5.41 -7.20
CA ILE A 117 6.18 4.97 -8.42
C ILE A 117 7.67 4.99 -8.11
N ALA A 118 8.32 3.83 -8.23
CA ALA A 118 9.72 3.64 -7.89
C ALA A 118 10.54 3.27 -9.13
N PHE A 119 11.66 3.95 -9.34
CA PHE A 119 12.63 3.55 -10.36
C PHE A 119 13.72 2.67 -9.75
N ALA A 120 14.01 1.57 -10.42
CA ALA A 120 15.11 0.68 -10.09
C ALA A 120 15.75 0.14 -11.39
N LYS A 121 17.07 0.03 -11.43
CA LYS A 121 17.76 -0.61 -12.57
C LYS A 121 17.35 -2.06 -12.69
N LYS A 122 17.15 -2.53 -13.94
CA LYS A 122 16.82 -3.93 -14.21
C LYS A 122 17.92 -4.85 -13.69
N LYS A 123 17.53 -5.79 -12.86
CA LYS A 123 18.36 -6.90 -12.40
C LYS A 123 17.48 -8.11 -12.07
N ASP A 124 18.11 -9.25 -11.80
CA ASP A 124 17.41 -10.44 -11.33
C ASP A 124 16.83 -10.19 -9.94
N PHE A 125 15.66 -10.77 -9.71
CA PHE A 125 14.94 -10.66 -8.46
C PHE A 125 15.51 -11.64 -7.41
N ARG A 126 15.44 -11.23 -6.14
CA ARG A 126 15.63 -12.10 -4.98
C ARG A 126 14.36 -12.06 -4.16
N LEU A 127 13.54 -13.09 -4.32
CA LEU A 127 12.21 -13.13 -3.73
C LEU A 127 12.25 -13.45 -2.24
N SER A 128 11.34 -12.82 -1.49
CA SER A 128 11.01 -13.25 -0.13
C SER A 128 10.17 -14.54 -0.16
N ALA A 129 9.94 -15.12 1.02
CA ALA A 129 9.07 -16.29 1.13
C ALA A 129 7.58 -15.98 0.88
N GLU A 130 7.20 -14.72 0.84
CA GLU A 130 5.82 -14.26 0.62
C GLU A 130 5.46 -14.12 -0.86
N VAL A 131 6.46 -14.12 -1.75
CA VAL A 131 6.29 -13.88 -3.18
C VAL A 131 6.64 -15.14 -3.97
N ASP A 132 5.67 -15.68 -4.71
CA ASP A 132 5.86 -16.92 -5.48
C ASP A 132 6.55 -16.67 -6.82
N GLU A 133 6.24 -15.56 -7.47
CA GLU A 133 6.74 -15.23 -8.80
C GLU A 133 6.83 -13.72 -9.02
N VAL A 134 7.89 -13.27 -9.67
CA VAL A 134 8.04 -11.87 -10.14
C VAL A 134 8.51 -11.85 -11.58
N LYS A 135 7.99 -10.89 -12.33
CA LYS A 135 8.36 -10.67 -13.74
C LYS A 135 8.56 -9.18 -14.00
N TRP A 136 9.58 -8.85 -14.81
CA TRP A 136 9.61 -7.61 -15.54
C TRP A 136 8.67 -7.73 -16.75
N VAL A 137 7.67 -6.88 -16.84
CA VAL A 137 6.64 -6.90 -17.89
C VAL A 137 6.60 -5.53 -18.57
N PRO A 138 6.66 -5.47 -19.91
CA PRO A 138 6.50 -4.20 -20.62
C PRO A 138 5.24 -3.48 -20.14
N ALA A 139 5.34 -2.19 -19.85
CA ALA A 139 4.26 -1.42 -19.23
C ALA A 139 2.90 -1.63 -19.89
N LEU A 140 2.85 -1.57 -21.23
CA LEU A 140 1.59 -1.71 -21.99
C LEU A 140 1.02 -3.14 -22.02
N GLU A 141 1.83 -4.15 -21.64
CA GLU A 141 1.39 -5.54 -21.52
C GLU A 141 0.90 -5.89 -20.10
N ALA A 142 1.28 -5.07 -19.12
CA ALA A 142 0.99 -5.30 -17.69
C ALA A 142 -0.51 -5.51 -17.39
N PRO A 143 -1.46 -4.74 -17.97
CA PRO A 143 -2.89 -4.94 -17.72
C PRO A 143 -3.43 -6.31 -18.08
N LYS A 144 -2.75 -7.05 -18.99
CA LYS A 144 -3.19 -8.39 -19.41
C LYS A 144 -3.08 -9.44 -18.31
N ILE A 145 -2.20 -9.21 -17.33
CA ILE A 145 -1.94 -10.16 -16.25
C ILE A 145 -2.15 -9.59 -14.84
N MET A 146 -2.32 -8.27 -14.71
CA MET A 146 -2.68 -7.64 -13.44
C MET A 146 -4.11 -8.01 -13.01
N PHE A 147 -4.42 -7.84 -11.73
CA PHE A 147 -5.80 -7.89 -11.26
C PHE A 147 -6.69 -7.01 -12.12
N PRO A 148 -7.90 -7.45 -12.47
CA PRO A 148 -8.84 -6.63 -13.25
C PRO A 148 -9.11 -5.28 -12.58
N GLU A 149 -9.34 -4.26 -13.39
CA GLU A 149 -9.72 -2.95 -12.88
C GLU A 149 -11.03 -3.01 -12.10
N SER A 150 -11.05 -2.38 -10.95
CA SER A 150 -12.25 -2.20 -10.13
C SER A 150 -12.16 -0.90 -9.33
N PRO A 151 -13.26 -0.34 -8.85
CA PRO A 151 -13.25 0.89 -8.04
C PRO A 151 -12.40 0.82 -6.77
N SER A 152 -12.21 -0.38 -6.22
CA SER A 152 -11.36 -0.61 -5.05
C SER A 152 -9.90 -0.93 -5.37
N ASN A 153 -9.55 -1.11 -6.65
CA ASN A 153 -8.19 -1.48 -7.04
C ASN A 153 -7.29 -0.24 -7.16
N ALA A 154 -6.32 -0.11 -6.24
CA ALA A 154 -5.39 1.00 -6.20
C ALA A 154 -4.31 0.95 -7.30
N ILE A 155 -4.11 -0.18 -7.98
CA ILE A 155 -3.05 -0.36 -8.98
C ILE A 155 -3.26 0.59 -10.17
N TYR A 156 -4.47 0.60 -10.74
CA TYR A 156 -4.75 1.34 -11.98
C TYR A 156 -4.59 2.86 -11.88
N PRO A 157 -5.00 3.55 -10.81
CA PRO A 157 -4.70 4.96 -10.63
C PRO A 157 -3.19 5.26 -10.63
N ILE A 158 -2.37 4.39 -10.02
CA ILE A 158 -0.91 4.53 -9.99
C ILE A 158 -0.32 4.22 -11.36
N TYR A 159 -0.78 3.15 -12.00
CA TYR A 159 -0.36 2.74 -13.33
C TYR A 159 -0.61 3.83 -14.38
N ARG A 160 -1.80 4.44 -14.40
CA ARG A 160 -2.09 5.56 -15.32
C ARG A 160 -1.21 6.78 -15.06
N GLN A 161 -0.91 7.07 -13.80
CA GLN A 161 0.02 8.15 -13.47
C GLN A 161 1.43 7.84 -13.97
N PHE A 162 1.88 6.59 -13.82
CA PHE A 162 3.14 6.11 -14.38
C PHE A 162 3.19 6.27 -15.91
N LEU A 163 2.17 5.80 -16.64
CA LEU A 163 2.10 5.97 -18.11
C LEU A 163 2.20 7.44 -18.51
N LYS A 164 1.45 8.31 -17.84
CA LYS A 164 1.51 9.76 -18.09
C LYS A 164 2.91 10.32 -17.84
N MET A 165 3.56 9.92 -16.75
CA MET A 165 4.91 10.35 -16.39
C MET A 165 5.95 9.93 -17.44
N ARG A 166 5.77 8.74 -18.03
CA ARG A 166 6.67 8.20 -19.07
C ARG A 166 6.29 8.58 -20.50
N GLY A 167 5.17 9.29 -20.72
CA GLY A 167 4.67 9.63 -22.05
C GLY A 167 4.17 8.41 -22.85
N LEU A 168 3.76 7.35 -22.14
CA LEU A 168 3.17 6.15 -22.73
C LEU A 168 1.64 6.31 -22.82
N SER A 169 1.03 5.74 -23.86
CA SER A 169 -0.43 5.70 -24.05
C SER A 169 -0.92 4.26 -24.15
N GLU A 170 -2.04 3.98 -23.51
CA GLU A 170 -2.78 2.71 -23.67
C GLU A 170 -3.25 2.53 -25.11
#